data_f44ec9e02ca3f995b39e04663eb45564
#
_entry.id   f44ec9e02ca3f995b39e04663eb45564
#
_cell.length_a   1.000
_cell.length_b   1.000
_cell.length_c   1.000
_cell.angle_alpha   90.00
_cell.angle_beta   90.00
_cell.angle_gamma   90.00
#
_symmetry.space_group_name_H-M   'P 1'
#
loop_
_entity.id
_entity.type
_entity.pdbx_description
1 polymer ?
#
loop_
_entity_poly.entity_id
_entity_poly.type
_entity_poly.pdbx_seq_one_letter_code
_entity_poly.pdbx_strand_id
1 'polypeptide(L)'
;MTIALFPWKVICAASLVVLCGIAVAAEDKYTVKVPGGLGFSEFRGYEGWQVVATSHNDRLVAVILANPVMIEAYLAGIPDNGKPFPDGSKMAKVHWKPMRNQYFPDTTVPGVLNDVDFMVKDSNRFADSGGWGWGAFKYEAASDQFMPSTSADQPPQANDARCGLSCHTRVKARDYVFTEYGKR
;
A
#
# COMPACT_ATOMS: atom_id res chain seq x y z
N MET A 1 3.50 -62.29 64.70
CA MET A 1 3.39 -60.86 64.70
C MET A 1 3.77 -60.42 63.26
N THR A 2 2.79 -60.34 62.38
CA THR A 2 3.00 -60.19 60.91
C THR A 2 2.57 -58.77 60.53
N ILE A 3 3.53 -57.97 60.07
CA ILE A 3 3.33 -56.57 59.66
C ILE A 3 3.03 -56.61 58.17
N ALA A 4 1.79 -56.20 57.78
CA ALA A 4 1.37 -56.05 56.39
C ALA A 4 1.84 -54.68 55.85
N LEU A 5 2.62 -54.72 54.77
CA LEU A 5 3.05 -53.52 54.02
C LEU A 5 1.97 -53.19 52.98
N PHE A 6 1.39 -51.99 53.06
CA PHE A 6 0.46 -51.43 52.09
C PHE A 6 1.25 -50.75 50.94
N PRO A 7 0.99 -51.02 49.69
CA PRO A 7 1.62 -50.34 48.59
C PRO A 7 0.88 -49.00 48.27
N TRP A 8 1.59 -47.91 48.38
CA TRP A 8 1.13 -46.56 47.99
C TRP A 8 1.20 -46.41 46.48
N LYS A 9 0.06 -46.43 45.83
CA LYS A 9 -0.05 -46.09 44.39
C LYS A 9 0.01 -44.57 44.21
N VAL A 10 1.12 -44.08 43.70
CA VAL A 10 1.27 -42.70 43.28
C VAL A 10 0.59 -42.55 41.93
N ILE A 11 -0.56 -41.83 41.91
CA ILE A 11 -1.25 -41.46 40.68
C ILE A 11 -0.66 -40.12 40.21
N CYS A 12 0.23 -40.18 39.20
CA CYS A 12 0.67 -38.98 38.48
C CYS A 12 -0.44 -38.53 37.54
N ALA A 13 -1.19 -37.49 37.92
CA ALA A 13 -2.09 -36.80 37.02
C ALA A 13 -1.30 -35.88 36.11
N ALA A 14 -1.08 -36.26 34.87
CA ALA A 14 -0.49 -35.40 33.84
C ALA A 14 -1.55 -34.40 33.37
N SER A 15 -1.40 -33.14 33.84
CA SER A 15 -2.25 -32.05 33.37
C SER A 15 -1.78 -31.63 31.97
N LEU A 16 -2.55 -31.96 30.95
CA LEU A 16 -2.34 -31.51 29.56
C LEU A 16 -2.81 -30.06 29.47
N VAL A 17 -1.88 -29.12 29.49
CA VAL A 17 -2.18 -27.70 29.21
C VAL A 17 -2.28 -27.56 27.68
N VAL A 18 -3.50 -27.49 27.16
CA VAL A 18 -3.76 -27.14 25.78
C VAL A 18 -3.61 -25.62 25.65
N LEU A 19 -2.47 -25.17 25.14
CA LEU A 19 -2.31 -23.79 24.71
C LEU A 19 -3.12 -23.61 23.40
N CYS A 20 -4.35 -23.10 23.52
CA CYS A 20 -5.06 -22.54 22.37
C CYS A 20 -4.33 -21.26 21.94
N GLY A 21 -3.45 -21.36 20.96
CA GLY A 21 -2.92 -20.20 20.27
C GLY A 21 -4.06 -19.49 19.55
N ILE A 22 -4.40 -18.28 19.99
CA ILE A 22 -5.33 -17.41 19.25
C ILE A 22 -4.55 -16.95 18.02
N ALA A 23 -4.81 -17.55 16.87
CA ALA A 23 -4.38 -17.02 15.59
C ALA A 23 -5.18 -15.74 15.35
N VAL A 24 -4.57 -14.58 15.60
CA VAL A 24 -5.13 -13.30 15.15
C VAL A 24 -4.97 -13.30 13.63
N ALA A 25 -6.08 -13.47 12.91
CA ALA A 25 -6.07 -13.29 11.46
C ALA A 25 -5.64 -11.86 11.16
N ALA A 26 -4.66 -11.69 10.25
CA ALA A 26 -4.29 -10.37 9.77
C ALA A 26 -5.54 -9.68 9.21
N GLU A 27 -5.78 -8.44 9.64
CA GLU A 27 -6.91 -7.66 9.14
C GLU A 27 -6.72 -7.41 7.65
N ASP A 28 -7.78 -7.65 6.84
CA ASP A 28 -7.72 -7.40 5.40
C ASP A 28 -7.45 -5.89 5.15
N LYS A 29 -6.34 -5.56 4.51
CA LYS A 29 -5.95 -4.18 4.19
C LYS A 29 -7.05 -3.36 3.50
N TYR A 30 -7.96 -4.03 2.81
CA TYR A 30 -9.09 -3.38 2.14
C TYR A 30 -10.22 -2.96 3.10
N THR A 31 -10.10 -3.28 4.39
CA THR A 31 -11.00 -2.77 5.44
C THR A 31 -10.55 -1.41 5.99
N VAL A 32 -9.31 -0.98 5.70
CA VAL A 32 -8.77 0.30 6.14
C VAL A 32 -9.59 1.46 5.56
N LYS A 33 -10.30 2.15 6.44
CA LYS A 33 -11.17 3.28 6.09
C LYS A 33 -10.48 4.60 6.38
N VAL A 34 -10.73 5.56 5.50
CA VAL A 34 -10.33 6.96 5.69
C VAL A 34 -11.60 7.81 5.62
N PRO A 35 -12.19 8.21 6.77
CA PRO A 35 -13.38 9.03 6.76
C PRO A 35 -13.19 10.30 5.93
N GLY A 36 -14.02 10.48 4.90
CA GLY A 36 -13.96 11.62 4.00
C GLY A 36 -12.81 11.64 3.00
N GLY A 37 -11.97 10.60 2.97
CA GLY A 37 -10.85 10.46 2.03
C GLY A 37 -10.91 9.17 1.21
N LEU A 38 -9.79 8.84 0.54
CA LEU A 38 -9.66 7.60 -0.23
C LEU A 38 -9.41 6.41 0.69
N GLY A 39 -10.33 5.46 0.71
CA GLY A 39 -10.14 4.19 1.42
C GLY A 39 -9.25 3.23 0.62
N PHE A 40 -8.57 2.32 1.32
CA PHE A 40 -7.71 1.33 0.66
C PHE A 40 -8.50 0.43 -0.33
N SER A 41 -9.77 0.17 -0.03
CA SER A 41 -10.67 -0.65 -0.87
C SER A 41 -10.89 -0.09 -2.28
N GLU A 42 -10.72 1.22 -2.48
CA GLU A 42 -10.86 1.86 -3.79
C GLU A 42 -9.78 1.42 -4.79
N PHE A 43 -8.70 0.83 -4.29
CA PHE A 43 -7.54 0.37 -5.05
C PHE A 43 -7.39 -1.15 -5.06
N ARG A 44 -8.47 -1.88 -4.77
CA ARG A 44 -8.47 -3.35 -4.76
C ARG A 44 -7.90 -3.90 -6.07
N GLY A 45 -6.94 -4.84 -5.93
CA GLY A 45 -6.27 -5.49 -7.06
C GLY A 45 -5.11 -4.68 -7.66
N TYR A 46 -4.67 -3.59 -7.01
CA TYR A 46 -3.56 -2.77 -7.51
C TYR A 46 -2.26 -3.56 -7.71
N GLU A 47 -2.07 -4.65 -6.99
CA GLU A 47 -0.91 -5.52 -7.10
C GLU A 47 -0.78 -6.18 -8.49
N GLY A 48 -1.92 -6.35 -9.16
CA GLY A 48 -2.00 -6.88 -10.52
C GLY A 48 -1.99 -5.82 -11.62
N TRP A 49 -1.85 -4.54 -11.27
CA TRP A 49 -1.79 -3.47 -12.26
C TRP A 49 -0.46 -3.47 -13.01
N GLN A 50 -0.47 -2.84 -14.18
CA GLN A 50 0.72 -2.79 -15.02
C GLN A 50 1.74 -1.78 -14.48
N VAL A 51 3.01 -2.18 -14.48
CA VAL A 51 4.12 -1.29 -14.15
C VAL A 51 4.22 -0.16 -15.16
N VAL A 52 4.24 1.07 -14.73
CA VAL A 52 4.47 2.27 -15.55
C VAL A 52 5.93 2.66 -15.52
N ALA A 53 6.49 2.78 -14.31
CA ALA A 53 7.85 3.20 -14.08
C ALA A 53 8.39 2.64 -12.76
N THR A 54 9.68 2.82 -12.55
CA THR A 54 10.36 2.62 -11.27
C THR A 54 11.02 3.91 -10.83
N SER A 55 11.23 4.07 -9.53
CA SER A 55 12.05 5.15 -9.00
C SER A 55 12.91 4.66 -7.85
N HIS A 56 14.07 5.28 -7.67
CA HIS A 56 15.01 4.93 -6.62
C HIS A 56 15.71 6.19 -6.10
N ASN A 57 15.86 6.28 -4.80
CA ASN A 57 16.72 7.23 -4.12
C ASN A 57 17.39 6.53 -2.92
N ASP A 58 18.20 7.25 -2.15
CA ASP A 58 18.94 6.68 -1.01
C ASP A 58 18.05 6.09 0.10
N ARG A 59 16.77 6.41 0.10
CA ARG A 59 15.82 6.02 1.15
C ARG A 59 14.85 4.95 0.72
N LEU A 60 14.43 4.96 -0.56
CA LEU A 60 13.33 4.16 -1.06
C LEU A 60 13.59 3.65 -2.48
N VAL A 61 13.17 2.43 -2.72
CA VAL A 61 12.95 1.84 -4.04
C VAL A 61 11.44 1.82 -4.26
N ALA A 62 10.98 2.23 -5.42
CA ALA A 62 9.55 2.21 -5.71
C ALA A 62 9.24 1.67 -7.10
N VAL A 63 8.07 1.03 -7.20
CA VAL A 63 7.40 0.73 -8.47
C VAL A 63 6.14 1.56 -8.57
N ILE A 64 5.86 2.08 -9.75
CA ILE A 64 4.63 2.82 -10.06
C ILE A 64 3.79 1.95 -10.98
N LEU A 65 2.57 1.66 -10.52
CA LEU A 65 1.59 0.82 -11.17
C LEU A 65 0.41 1.67 -11.63
N ALA A 66 -0.21 1.32 -12.75
CA ALA A 66 -1.43 1.96 -13.21
C ALA A 66 -2.49 0.93 -13.63
N ASN A 67 -3.75 1.27 -13.41
CA ASN A 67 -4.88 0.44 -13.81
C ASN A 67 -5.08 0.46 -15.33
N PRO A 68 -5.87 -0.47 -15.90
CA PRO A 68 -6.09 -0.56 -17.34
C PRO A 68 -6.54 0.75 -17.99
N VAL A 69 -7.47 1.50 -17.36
CA VAL A 69 -7.96 2.80 -17.86
C VAL A 69 -6.82 3.78 -18.08
N MET A 70 -5.90 3.87 -17.11
CA MET A 70 -4.77 4.79 -17.21
C MET A 70 -3.72 4.30 -18.21
N ILE A 71 -3.51 2.98 -18.32
CA ILE A 71 -2.60 2.40 -19.32
C ILE A 71 -3.10 2.70 -20.73
N GLU A 72 -4.40 2.53 -21.01
CA GLU A 72 -4.98 2.87 -22.30
C GLU A 72 -4.81 4.36 -22.64
N ALA A 73 -4.97 5.24 -21.64
CA ALA A 73 -4.74 6.67 -21.80
C ALA A 73 -3.27 6.97 -22.16
N TYR A 74 -2.29 6.36 -21.53
CA TYR A 74 -0.89 6.49 -21.92
C TYR A 74 -0.63 6.02 -23.35
N LEU A 75 -1.20 4.88 -23.76
CA LEU A 75 -1.07 4.37 -25.12
C LEU A 75 -1.73 5.30 -26.17
N ALA A 76 -2.73 6.06 -25.76
CA ALA A 76 -3.34 7.11 -26.58
C ALA A 76 -2.56 8.45 -26.58
N GLY A 77 -1.37 8.49 -25.93
CA GLY A 77 -0.48 9.64 -25.91
C GLY A 77 -0.79 10.67 -24.82
N ILE A 78 -1.62 10.34 -23.84
CA ILE A 78 -1.89 11.20 -22.68
C ILE A 78 -0.73 11.01 -21.67
N PRO A 79 -0.24 12.07 -21.03
CA PRO A 79 -0.69 13.47 -21.08
C PRO A 79 0.05 14.32 -22.13
N ASP A 80 0.97 13.74 -22.90
CA ASP A 80 1.88 14.50 -23.78
C ASP A 80 1.14 15.15 -24.97
N ASN A 81 -0.07 14.67 -25.31
CA ASN A 81 -0.95 15.28 -26.30
C ASN A 81 -1.80 16.44 -25.72
N GLY A 82 -1.55 16.88 -24.48
CA GLY A 82 -2.26 17.94 -23.80
C GLY A 82 -3.65 17.60 -23.28
N LYS A 83 -4.08 16.33 -23.38
CA LYS A 83 -5.36 15.87 -22.84
C LYS A 83 -5.20 15.39 -21.40
N PRO A 84 -6.23 15.58 -20.55
CA PRO A 84 -6.22 15.02 -19.22
C PRO A 84 -6.48 13.51 -19.25
N PHE A 85 -6.04 12.81 -18.21
CA PHE A 85 -6.42 11.42 -17.98
C PHE A 85 -7.95 11.30 -17.75
N PRO A 86 -8.58 10.24 -18.25
CA PRO A 86 -10.01 10.03 -18.03
C PRO A 86 -10.31 9.69 -16.57
N ASP A 87 -11.53 10.00 -16.14
CA ASP A 87 -12.03 9.56 -14.84
C ASP A 87 -11.96 8.03 -14.74
N GLY A 88 -11.64 7.55 -13.53
CA GLY A 88 -11.34 6.15 -13.28
C GLY A 88 -9.88 5.76 -13.50
N SER A 89 -9.01 6.66 -14.01
CA SER A 89 -7.56 6.45 -14.02
C SER A 89 -7.04 6.34 -12.58
N LYS A 90 -6.23 5.32 -12.29
CA LYS A 90 -5.67 5.08 -10.96
C LYS A 90 -4.19 4.71 -11.04
N MET A 91 -3.43 5.18 -10.06
CA MET A 91 -2.04 4.79 -9.85
C MET A 91 -1.81 4.33 -8.42
N ALA A 92 -0.86 3.41 -8.29
CA ALA A 92 -0.29 3.00 -7.01
C ALA A 92 1.23 3.13 -7.08
N LYS A 93 1.84 3.78 -6.10
CA LYS A 93 3.28 3.84 -5.95
C LYS A 93 3.66 3.09 -4.69
N VAL A 94 4.24 1.92 -4.87
CA VAL A 94 4.64 1.03 -3.78
C VAL A 94 6.10 1.29 -3.44
N HIS A 95 6.40 1.57 -2.17
CA HIS A 95 7.72 1.89 -1.69
C HIS A 95 8.28 0.82 -0.76
N TRP A 96 9.54 0.48 -0.96
CA TRP A 96 10.31 -0.40 -0.08
C TRP A 96 11.59 0.31 0.39
N LYS A 97 12.08 -0.07 1.55
CA LYS A 97 13.45 0.25 1.95
C LYS A 97 14.42 -0.50 1.02
N PRO A 98 15.48 0.16 0.53
CA PRO A 98 16.45 -0.50 -0.34
C PRO A 98 17.21 -1.59 0.42
N MET A 99 17.48 -2.69 -0.24
CA MET A 99 18.27 -3.79 0.25
C MET A 99 19.28 -4.23 -0.79
N ARG A 100 20.48 -4.65 -0.39
CA ARG A 100 21.45 -5.26 -1.29
C ARG A 100 21.02 -6.68 -1.63
N ASN A 101 21.11 -7.03 -2.90
CA ASN A 101 20.85 -8.40 -3.32
C ASN A 101 21.94 -9.33 -2.78
N GLN A 102 21.57 -10.45 -2.20
CA GLN A 102 22.53 -11.38 -1.60
C GLN A 102 23.43 -12.09 -2.63
N TYR A 103 22.94 -12.26 -3.87
CA TYR A 103 23.67 -12.93 -4.96
C TYR A 103 24.41 -11.94 -5.89
N PHE A 104 23.93 -10.69 -5.94
CA PHE A 104 24.51 -9.62 -6.75
C PHE A 104 24.62 -8.35 -5.88
N PRO A 105 25.68 -8.25 -5.05
CA PRO A 105 25.81 -7.21 -4.03
C PRO A 105 25.78 -5.77 -4.56
N ASP A 106 26.14 -5.57 -5.82
CA ASP A 106 26.06 -4.25 -6.48
C ASP A 106 24.65 -3.85 -6.88
N THR A 107 23.70 -4.80 -6.81
CA THR A 107 22.30 -4.58 -7.18
C THR A 107 21.46 -4.23 -5.97
N THR A 108 20.71 -3.15 -6.05
CA THR A 108 19.70 -2.76 -5.07
C THR A 108 18.35 -3.35 -5.44
N VAL A 109 17.70 -3.98 -4.47
CA VAL A 109 16.38 -4.61 -4.62
C VAL A 109 15.41 -4.10 -3.55
N PRO A 110 14.09 -4.27 -3.74
CA PRO A 110 13.09 -4.03 -2.71
C PRO A 110 13.37 -4.87 -1.45
N GLY A 111 13.42 -4.23 -0.31
CA GLY A 111 13.50 -4.87 1.02
C GLY A 111 12.17 -4.82 1.75
N VAL A 112 12.16 -4.31 2.97
CA VAL A 112 10.93 -4.19 3.76
C VAL A 112 9.99 -3.15 3.14
N LEU A 113 8.72 -3.52 3.00
CA LEU A 113 7.65 -2.62 2.55
C LEU A 113 7.56 -1.41 3.49
N ASN A 114 7.45 -0.21 2.94
CA ASN A 114 7.39 1.03 3.69
C ASN A 114 5.99 1.65 3.67
N ASP A 115 5.46 1.87 2.49
CA ASP A 115 4.14 2.47 2.28
C ASP A 115 3.63 2.24 0.85
N VAL A 116 2.39 2.61 0.63
CA VAL A 116 1.78 2.71 -0.71
C VAL A 116 1.06 4.04 -0.82
N ASP A 117 1.43 4.82 -1.83
CA ASP A 117 0.74 6.05 -2.20
C ASP A 117 -0.19 5.78 -3.38
N PHE A 118 -1.39 6.33 -3.30
CA PHE A 118 -2.39 6.18 -4.34
C PHE A 118 -2.83 7.53 -4.91
N MET A 119 -3.23 7.53 -6.18
CA MET A 119 -3.98 8.61 -6.79
C MET A 119 -5.09 8.07 -7.69
N VAL A 120 -6.20 8.80 -7.75
CA VAL A 120 -7.36 8.46 -8.57
C VAL A 120 -7.93 9.70 -9.24
N LYS A 121 -8.29 9.58 -10.52
CA LYS A 121 -9.00 10.61 -11.28
C LYS A 121 -10.49 10.44 -11.08
N ASP A 122 -11.13 11.47 -10.55
CA ASP A 122 -12.57 11.63 -10.43
C ASP A 122 -12.89 13.14 -10.44
N SER A 123 -13.25 13.64 -11.60
CA SER A 123 -13.45 15.07 -11.84
C SER A 123 -14.61 15.66 -11.03
N ASN A 124 -15.60 14.85 -10.67
CA ASN A 124 -16.71 15.28 -9.83
C ASN A 124 -16.34 15.38 -8.37
N ARG A 125 -15.62 14.38 -7.86
CA ARG A 125 -15.24 14.28 -6.44
C ARG A 125 -14.09 15.24 -6.08
N PHE A 126 -13.16 15.48 -7.01
CA PHE A 126 -11.92 16.20 -6.76
C PHE A 126 -11.74 17.44 -7.65
N ALA A 127 -12.83 18.20 -7.90
CA ALA A 127 -12.84 19.37 -8.76
C ALA A 127 -11.75 20.40 -8.36
N ASP A 128 -11.55 20.63 -7.06
CA ASP A 128 -10.61 21.64 -6.53
C ASP A 128 -9.13 21.24 -6.69
N SER A 129 -8.84 20.01 -7.10
CA SER A 129 -7.49 19.47 -7.26
C SER A 129 -7.23 18.92 -8.66
N GLY A 130 -7.88 19.52 -9.68
CA GLY A 130 -7.74 19.09 -11.06
C GLY A 130 -8.34 17.73 -11.36
N GLY A 131 -9.30 17.30 -10.56
CA GLY A 131 -9.96 15.99 -10.67
C GLY A 131 -9.16 14.85 -10.04
N TRP A 132 -8.07 15.11 -9.34
CA TRP A 132 -7.25 14.08 -8.70
C TRP A 132 -7.42 14.03 -7.19
N GLY A 133 -7.61 12.82 -6.65
CA GLY A 133 -7.52 12.51 -5.23
C GLY A 133 -6.25 11.74 -4.93
N TRP A 134 -5.70 11.94 -3.73
CA TRP A 134 -4.50 11.25 -3.23
C TRP A 134 -4.79 10.57 -1.89
N GLY A 135 -4.07 9.49 -1.62
CA GLY A 135 -4.08 8.81 -0.34
C GLY A 135 -2.77 8.09 -0.11
N ALA A 136 -2.26 8.11 1.12
CA ALA A 136 -1.03 7.45 1.51
C ALA A 136 -1.28 6.48 2.65
N PHE A 137 -0.72 5.27 2.59
CA PHE A 137 -0.89 4.23 3.59
C PHE A 137 0.46 3.68 4.01
N LYS A 138 0.81 3.88 5.27
CA LYS A 138 2.01 3.30 5.88
C LYS A 138 1.80 1.82 6.14
N TYR A 139 2.87 1.06 5.95
CA TYR A 139 2.90 -0.34 6.34
C TYR A 139 3.63 -0.50 7.67
N GLU A 140 3.00 -1.19 8.61
CA GLU A 140 3.55 -1.54 9.92
C GLU A 140 3.95 -3.01 9.90
N ALA A 141 5.26 -3.27 9.77
CA ALA A 141 5.78 -4.63 9.62
C ALA A 141 5.59 -5.50 10.88
N ALA A 142 5.47 -4.91 12.06
CA ALA A 142 5.30 -5.67 13.30
C ALA A 142 3.91 -6.30 13.42
N SER A 143 2.90 -5.65 12.84
CA SER A 143 1.51 -6.12 12.85
C SER A 143 1.03 -6.65 11.49
N ASP A 144 1.85 -6.54 10.44
CA ASP A 144 1.49 -6.85 9.04
C ASP A 144 0.24 -6.08 8.59
N GLN A 145 0.16 -4.80 8.93
CA GLN A 145 -1.03 -3.98 8.67
C GLN A 145 -0.70 -2.67 7.95
N PHE A 146 -1.69 -2.16 7.21
CA PHE A 146 -1.65 -0.82 6.66
C PHE A 146 -2.48 0.13 7.53
N MET A 147 -2.01 1.38 7.62
CA MET A 147 -2.68 2.47 8.30
C MET A 147 -2.66 3.72 7.42
N PRO A 148 -3.69 4.60 7.48
CA PRO A 148 -3.59 5.92 6.88
C PRO A 148 -2.35 6.66 7.38
N SER A 149 -1.61 7.33 6.50
CA SER A 149 -0.43 8.10 6.89
C SER A 149 -0.80 9.28 7.80
N THR A 150 -1.92 9.92 7.53
CA THR A 150 -2.57 10.88 8.42
C THR A 150 -4.07 10.92 8.18
N SER A 151 -4.82 11.27 9.22
CA SER A 151 -6.24 11.58 9.16
C SER A 151 -6.52 13.08 9.41
N ALA A 152 -5.46 13.91 9.45
CA ALA A 152 -5.56 15.33 9.81
C ALA A 152 -6.19 16.21 8.71
N ASP A 153 -6.15 15.75 7.44
CA ASP A 153 -6.73 16.48 6.32
C ASP A 153 -8.26 16.45 6.35
N GLN A 154 -8.85 17.54 5.85
CA GLN A 154 -10.31 17.65 5.78
C GLN A 154 -10.87 16.90 4.56
N PRO A 155 -12.10 16.34 4.67
CA PRO A 155 -12.79 15.77 3.52
C PRO A 155 -12.95 16.79 2.38
N PRO A 156 -13.03 16.34 1.10
CA PRO A 156 -12.99 14.95 0.65
C PRO A 156 -11.58 14.37 0.48
N GLN A 157 -10.57 15.12 0.80
CA GLN A 157 -9.16 14.82 0.55
C GLN A 157 -8.36 14.63 1.84
N ALA A 158 -8.80 13.74 2.72
CA ALA A 158 -8.05 13.29 3.90
C ALA A 158 -6.88 12.36 3.51
N ASN A 159 -6.08 11.95 4.50
CA ASN A 159 -4.99 10.99 4.37
C ASN A 159 -3.83 11.45 3.46
N ASP A 160 -3.19 12.54 3.85
CA ASP A 160 -2.05 13.17 3.14
C ASP A 160 -2.37 13.71 1.73
N ALA A 161 -3.64 13.85 1.38
CA ALA A 161 -4.03 14.35 0.07
C ALA A 161 -3.48 15.75 -0.24
N ARG A 162 -3.37 16.63 0.76
CA ARG A 162 -2.74 17.95 0.59
C ARG A 162 -1.27 17.86 0.23
N CYS A 163 -0.55 16.92 0.82
CA CYS A 163 0.86 16.66 0.48
C CYS A 163 0.96 16.16 -0.96
N GLY A 164 0.08 15.23 -1.37
CA GLY A 164 -0.02 14.75 -2.74
C GLY A 164 -0.26 15.90 -3.73
N LEU A 165 -1.31 16.69 -3.51
CA LEU A 165 -1.64 17.84 -4.36
C LEU A 165 -0.47 18.82 -4.45
N SER A 166 0.12 19.23 -3.33
CA SER A 166 1.24 20.19 -3.30
C SER A 166 2.42 19.73 -4.13
N CYS A 167 2.80 18.45 -4.03
CA CYS A 167 3.88 17.88 -4.83
C CYS A 167 3.51 17.81 -6.32
N HIS A 168 2.33 17.31 -6.65
CA HIS A 168 1.91 17.03 -8.02
C HIS A 168 1.54 18.29 -8.81
N THR A 169 1.24 19.41 -8.16
CA THR A 169 1.03 20.71 -8.81
C THR A 169 2.24 21.15 -9.66
N ARG A 170 3.45 20.69 -9.35
CA ARG A 170 4.66 20.95 -10.14
C ARG A 170 4.56 20.48 -11.59
N VAL A 171 3.74 19.48 -11.83
CA VAL A 171 3.49 18.88 -13.16
C VAL A 171 2.04 19.02 -13.59
N LYS A 172 1.39 20.12 -13.17
CA LYS A 172 0.00 20.41 -13.54
C LYS A 172 -0.24 20.39 -15.06
N ALA A 173 0.74 20.86 -15.85
CA ALA A 173 0.68 20.84 -17.31
C ALA A 173 0.61 19.42 -17.91
N ARG A 174 0.98 18.41 -17.14
CA ARG A 174 0.89 16.98 -17.48
C ARG A 174 -0.23 16.28 -16.70
N ASP A 175 -1.30 17.01 -16.45
CA ASP A 175 -2.43 16.54 -15.64
C ASP A 175 -2.00 15.94 -14.28
N TYR A 176 -1.05 16.59 -13.60
CA TYR A 176 -0.53 16.20 -12.28
C TYR A 176 0.23 14.86 -12.23
N VAL A 177 0.64 14.30 -13.37
CA VAL A 177 1.32 13.00 -13.44
C VAL A 177 2.79 13.16 -13.80
N PHE A 178 3.69 12.74 -12.89
CA PHE A 178 5.15 12.82 -13.08
C PHE A 178 5.67 11.79 -14.07
N THR A 179 5.07 10.61 -14.08
CA THR A 179 5.61 9.45 -14.78
C THR A 179 5.31 9.47 -16.27
N GLU A 180 6.27 8.93 -17.02
CA GLU A 180 6.11 8.61 -18.44
C GLU A 180 5.96 7.09 -18.58
N TYR A 181 5.16 6.69 -19.56
CA TYR A 181 5.03 5.28 -19.93
C TYR A 181 6.13 4.92 -20.91
N GLY A 182 7.18 4.29 -20.40
CA GLY A 182 8.36 3.95 -21.21
C GLY A 182 8.06 2.98 -22.36
N LYS A 183 8.88 3.05 -23.40
CA LYS A 183 8.83 2.07 -24.50
C LYS A 183 9.08 0.66 -23.96
N ARG A 184 8.39 -0.31 -24.51
CA ARG A 184 8.47 -1.74 -24.14
C ARG A 184 8.47 -2.60 -25.40
#